data_591bf820219953636d5c5731c52c8cc6
#
_entry.id   591bf820219953636d5c5731c52c8cc6
#
_cell.length_a   1.000
_cell.length_b   1.000
_cell.length_c   1.000
_cell.angle_alpha   90.00
_cell.angle_beta   90.00
_cell.angle_gamma   90.00
#
_symmetry.space_group_name_H-M   'P 1'
#
loop_
_entity.id
_entity.type
_entity.pdbx_description
1 polymer ?
#
loop_
_entity_poly.entity_id
_entity_poly.type
_entity_poly.pdbx_seq_one_letter_code
_entity_poly.pdbx_strand_id
1 'polypeptide(L)'
;ERTNLYPDEHDHVLQHALALSWANPEPQFLNYPTFLCNSIALLHGAAKIFDPDRPDWKAYVVGRGISAASGVLSILTVFFLARRFGNTTGAILAALWMALLPVNVWDSHVAVTDVLMNFWILMALWMSVLLQEEPRARYAVLAGVCTGLAAGAKYTGGLVCLAPFVALCLAAGLSWKRRAQFLLLTAA
;
A
#
# COMPACT_ATOMS: atom_id res chain seq x y z
N GLU A 1 -6.66 -22.47 -23.99
CA GLU A 1 -5.70 -21.36 -23.86
C GLU A 1 -6.51 -20.14 -23.43
N ARG A 2 -6.43 -19.78 -22.12
CA ARG A 2 -6.94 -18.50 -21.67
C ARG A 2 -5.88 -17.48 -22.08
N THR A 3 -6.20 -16.66 -23.05
CA THR A 3 -5.40 -15.47 -23.38
C THR A 3 -5.27 -14.64 -22.12
N ASN A 4 -4.03 -14.52 -21.61
CA ASN A 4 -3.72 -13.65 -20.48
C ASN A 4 -3.97 -12.21 -20.90
N LEU A 5 -5.16 -11.68 -20.53
CA LEU A 5 -5.57 -10.31 -20.84
C LEU A 5 -4.68 -9.27 -20.14
N TYR A 6 -3.94 -9.69 -19.10
CA TYR A 6 -3.06 -8.85 -18.29
C TYR A 6 -1.74 -9.57 -18.03
N PRO A 7 -0.73 -9.41 -18.92
CA PRO A 7 0.57 -10.06 -18.77
C PRO A 7 1.22 -9.75 -17.41
N ASP A 8 1.18 -8.50 -16.95
CA ASP A 8 1.79 -8.07 -15.69
C ASP A 8 1.20 -8.80 -14.48
N GLU A 9 -0.12 -9.06 -14.47
CA GLU A 9 -0.77 -9.81 -13.40
C GLU A 9 -0.26 -11.25 -13.33
N HIS A 10 -0.12 -11.91 -14.49
CA HIS A 10 0.30 -13.30 -14.57
C HIS A 10 1.81 -13.43 -14.38
N ASP A 11 2.59 -12.76 -15.23
CA ASP A 11 4.02 -12.98 -15.36
C ASP A 11 4.85 -12.35 -14.24
N HIS A 12 4.37 -11.24 -13.67
CA HIS A 12 5.12 -10.48 -12.66
C HIS A 12 4.60 -10.66 -11.23
N VAL A 13 3.37 -11.11 -11.04
CA VAL A 13 2.78 -11.22 -9.70
C VAL A 13 2.44 -12.67 -9.36
N LEU A 14 1.56 -13.30 -10.14
CA LEU A 14 0.97 -14.58 -9.75
C LEU A 14 1.88 -15.78 -9.92
N GLN A 15 2.69 -15.84 -10.99
CA GLN A 15 3.69 -16.89 -11.14
C GLN A 15 4.67 -16.90 -9.97
N HIS A 16 5.13 -15.70 -9.57
CA HIS A 16 6.07 -15.57 -8.47
C HIS A 16 5.42 -15.86 -7.10
N ALA A 17 4.15 -15.43 -6.90
CA ALA A 17 3.41 -15.75 -5.69
C ALA A 17 3.18 -17.26 -5.51
N LEU A 18 2.87 -17.98 -6.60
CA LEU A 18 2.65 -19.42 -6.57
C LEU A 18 3.95 -20.24 -6.45
N ALA A 19 5.09 -19.70 -6.91
CA ALA A 19 6.40 -20.31 -6.77
C ALA A 19 6.97 -20.22 -5.34
N LEU A 20 6.42 -19.32 -4.49
CA LEU A 20 6.83 -19.18 -3.11
C LEU A 20 6.40 -20.38 -2.27
N SER A 21 7.37 -20.93 -1.52
CA SER A 21 7.14 -22.02 -0.57
C SER A 21 8.05 -21.81 0.65
N TRP A 22 7.80 -22.55 1.72
CA TRP A 22 8.68 -22.55 2.89
C TRP A 22 10.11 -23.01 2.57
N ALA A 23 10.29 -23.86 1.54
CA ALA A 23 11.59 -24.32 1.05
C ALA A 23 12.26 -23.31 0.10
N ASN A 24 11.49 -22.45 -0.55
CA ASN A 24 11.97 -21.41 -1.46
C ASN A 24 11.21 -20.08 -1.19
N PRO A 25 11.61 -19.31 -0.16
CA PRO A 25 10.93 -18.08 0.25
C PRO A 25 11.25 -16.88 -0.64
N GLU A 26 12.21 -16.99 -1.56
CA GLU A 26 12.62 -15.90 -2.44
C GLU A 26 11.94 -16.03 -3.80
N PRO A 27 11.07 -15.08 -4.19
CA PRO A 27 10.66 -14.99 -5.59
C PRO A 27 11.89 -14.58 -6.40
N GLN A 28 12.30 -15.38 -7.35
CA GLN A 28 13.47 -15.12 -8.23
C GLN A 28 13.21 -13.97 -9.23
N PHE A 29 12.56 -12.91 -8.75
CA PHE A 29 12.13 -11.77 -9.55
C PHE A 29 12.28 -10.49 -8.73
N LEU A 30 13.27 -9.67 -9.09
CA LEU A 30 13.64 -8.47 -8.34
C LEU A 30 13.19 -7.15 -9.02
N ASN A 31 12.44 -7.23 -10.13
CA ASN A 31 11.95 -6.04 -10.83
C ASN A 31 10.93 -5.25 -9.98
N TYR A 32 10.17 -5.97 -9.15
CA TYR A 32 9.26 -5.38 -8.16
C TYR A 32 9.57 -5.93 -6.76
N PRO A 33 9.32 -5.14 -5.70
CA PRO A 33 9.33 -5.66 -4.33
C PRO A 33 8.27 -6.74 -4.15
N THR A 34 8.51 -7.64 -3.22
CA THR A 34 7.76 -8.90 -3.10
C THR A 34 6.49 -8.82 -2.27
N PHE A 35 6.13 -7.64 -1.74
CA PHE A 35 5.05 -7.49 -0.76
C PHE A 35 3.71 -8.04 -1.26
N LEU A 36 3.30 -7.72 -2.50
CA LEU A 36 2.06 -8.26 -3.08
C LEU A 36 2.14 -9.77 -3.28
N CYS A 37 3.26 -10.26 -3.85
CA CYS A 37 3.47 -11.70 -4.07
C CYS A 37 3.42 -12.47 -2.75
N ASN A 38 4.11 -12.01 -1.72
CA ASN A 38 4.11 -12.61 -0.39
C ASN A 38 2.72 -12.59 0.25
N SER A 39 1.96 -11.49 0.08
CA SER A 39 0.60 -11.38 0.59
C SER A 39 -0.34 -12.39 -0.07
N ILE A 40 -0.23 -12.56 -1.39
CA ILE A 40 -1.01 -13.55 -2.14
C ILE A 40 -0.61 -14.96 -1.71
N ALA A 41 0.69 -15.26 -1.66
CA ALA A 41 1.20 -16.58 -1.26
C ALA A 41 0.73 -16.96 0.16
N LEU A 42 0.81 -16.01 1.10
CA LEU A 42 0.37 -16.22 2.48
C LEU A 42 -1.13 -16.50 2.56
N LEU A 43 -1.97 -15.67 1.93
CA LEU A 43 -3.43 -15.81 2.00
C LEU A 43 -3.92 -17.04 1.22
N HIS A 44 -3.35 -17.30 0.05
CA HIS A 44 -3.70 -18.48 -0.75
C HIS A 44 -3.22 -19.76 -0.05
N GLY A 45 -1.99 -19.76 0.49
CA GLY A 45 -1.44 -20.88 1.27
C GLY A 45 -2.23 -21.15 2.55
N ALA A 46 -2.61 -20.11 3.29
CA ALA A 46 -3.48 -20.26 4.46
C ALA A 46 -4.84 -20.85 4.09
N ALA A 47 -5.41 -20.46 2.96
CA ALA A 47 -6.66 -21.04 2.47
C ALA A 47 -6.51 -22.53 2.07
N LYS A 48 -5.33 -22.97 1.59
CA LYS A 48 -5.04 -24.39 1.30
C LYS A 48 -5.00 -25.26 2.56
N ILE A 49 -4.80 -24.71 3.74
CA ILE A 49 -4.87 -25.46 5.01
C ILE A 49 -6.32 -25.99 5.24
N PHE A 50 -7.31 -25.21 4.84
CA PHE A 50 -8.73 -25.55 4.99
C PHE A 50 -9.32 -26.23 3.74
N ASP A 51 -8.70 -26.06 2.58
CA ASP A 51 -9.11 -26.60 1.28
C ASP A 51 -7.83 -27.09 0.54
N PRO A 52 -7.32 -28.31 0.87
CA PRO A 52 -6.07 -28.82 0.31
C PRO A 52 -6.08 -28.94 -1.22
N ASP A 53 -7.24 -29.22 -1.82
CA ASP A 53 -7.43 -29.34 -3.26
C ASP A 53 -7.71 -27.99 -3.95
N ARG A 54 -7.51 -26.88 -3.21
CA ARG A 54 -7.73 -25.53 -3.72
C ARG A 54 -6.91 -25.26 -4.97
N PRO A 55 -7.53 -25.01 -6.12
CA PRO A 55 -6.82 -24.82 -7.37
C PRO A 55 -6.06 -23.50 -7.41
N ASP A 56 -4.92 -23.48 -8.07
CA ASP A 56 -4.02 -22.32 -8.14
C ASP A 56 -4.65 -21.09 -8.82
N TRP A 57 -5.63 -21.27 -9.72
CA TRP A 57 -6.33 -20.13 -10.31
C TRP A 57 -7.07 -19.27 -9.25
N LYS A 58 -7.38 -19.80 -8.06
CA LYS A 58 -7.95 -19.02 -6.96
C LYS A 58 -6.97 -18.00 -6.37
N ALA A 59 -5.66 -18.09 -6.67
CA ALA A 59 -4.70 -17.06 -6.30
C ALA A 59 -4.99 -15.72 -7.02
N TYR A 60 -5.53 -15.77 -8.25
CA TYR A 60 -6.02 -14.55 -8.95
C TYR A 60 -7.11 -13.86 -8.17
N VAL A 61 -8.04 -14.61 -7.61
CA VAL A 61 -9.14 -14.06 -6.80
C VAL A 61 -8.58 -13.38 -5.53
N VAL A 62 -7.57 -13.98 -4.90
CA VAL A 62 -6.89 -13.40 -3.73
C VAL A 62 -6.18 -12.11 -4.12
N GLY A 63 -5.37 -12.12 -5.18
CA GLY A 63 -4.63 -10.94 -5.65
C GLY A 63 -5.56 -9.79 -6.02
N ARG A 64 -6.62 -10.06 -6.81
CA ARG A 64 -7.63 -9.07 -7.17
C ARG A 64 -8.43 -8.57 -5.97
N GLY A 65 -8.67 -9.44 -4.98
CA GLY A 65 -9.29 -9.05 -3.71
C GLY A 65 -8.44 -8.05 -2.93
N ILE A 66 -7.10 -8.25 -2.88
CA ILE A 66 -6.17 -7.31 -2.26
C ILE A 66 -6.20 -5.95 -3.01
N SER A 67 -6.17 -5.98 -4.34
CA SER A 67 -6.22 -4.76 -5.16
C SER A 67 -7.55 -4.01 -4.97
N ALA A 68 -8.68 -4.71 -5.02
CA ALA A 68 -10.01 -4.11 -4.80
C ALA A 68 -10.12 -3.48 -3.40
N ALA A 69 -9.67 -4.19 -2.36
CA ALA A 69 -9.65 -3.67 -1.01
C ALA A 69 -8.76 -2.41 -0.90
N SER A 70 -7.58 -2.42 -1.51
CA SER A 70 -6.67 -1.28 -1.54
C SER A 70 -7.28 -0.08 -2.25
N GLY A 71 -8.00 -0.28 -3.36
CA GLY A 71 -8.73 0.77 -4.07
C GLY A 71 -9.81 1.41 -3.22
N VAL A 72 -10.65 0.60 -2.56
CA VAL A 72 -11.69 1.10 -1.64
C VAL A 72 -11.09 1.84 -0.45
N LEU A 73 -10.04 1.29 0.17
CA LEU A 73 -9.34 1.93 1.30
C LEU A 73 -8.66 3.23 0.88
N SER A 74 -8.17 3.34 -0.35
CA SER A 74 -7.64 4.58 -0.92
C SER A 74 -8.71 5.68 -0.97
N ILE A 75 -9.93 5.35 -1.42
CA ILE A 75 -11.05 6.29 -1.47
C ILE A 75 -11.39 6.80 -0.06
N LEU A 76 -11.47 5.91 0.93
CA LEU A 76 -11.71 6.27 2.32
C LEU A 76 -10.59 7.13 2.89
N THR A 77 -9.33 6.80 2.59
CA THR A 77 -8.17 7.57 3.05
C THR A 77 -8.18 8.98 2.46
N VAL A 78 -8.49 9.13 1.17
CA VAL A 78 -8.64 10.44 0.52
C VAL A 78 -9.75 11.25 1.19
N PHE A 79 -10.90 10.62 1.52
CA PHE A 79 -11.97 11.31 2.26
C PHE A 79 -11.48 11.87 3.59
N PHE A 80 -10.84 11.04 4.43
CA PHE A 80 -10.36 11.48 5.75
C PHE A 80 -9.23 12.49 5.66
N LEU A 81 -8.33 12.34 4.70
CA LEU A 81 -7.26 13.30 4.45
C LEU A 81 -7.81 14.66 4.00
N ALA A 82 -8.72 14.68 3.03
CA ALA A 82 -9.34 15.91 2.53
C ALA A 82 -10.18 16.64 3.60
N ARG A 83 -10.79 15.89 4.52
CA ARG A 83 -11.52 16.45 5.67
C ARG A 83 -10.62 17.30 6.59
N ARG A 84 -9.32 17.06 6.62
CA ARG A 84 -8.36 17.83 7.42
C ARG A 84 -8.13 19.23 6.85
N PHE A 85 -8.21 19.38 5.53
CA PHE A 85 -7.93 20.64 4.83
C PHE A 85 -9.18 21.44 4.45
N GLY A 86 -10.36 20.84 4.56
CA GLY A 86 -11.58 21.43 4.07
C GLY A 86 -12.84 20.98 4.81
N ASN A 87 -13.97 21.21 4.13
CA ASN A 87 -15.28 20.81 4.63
C ASN A 87 -15.69 19.42 4.14
N THR A 88 -16.83 18.92 4.65
CA THR A 88 -17.37 17.61 4.30
C THR A 88 -17.65 17.48 2.80
N THR A 89 -18.18 18.52 2.17
CA THR A 89 -18.52 18.51 0.75
C THR A 89 -17.26 18.34 -0.09
N GLY A 90 -16.19 19.10 0.20
CA GLY A 90 -14.91 18.95 -0.49
C GLY A 90 -14.30 17.55 -0.31
N ALA A 91 -14.41 16.97 0.88
CA ALA A 91 -13.95 15.61 1.14
C ALA A 91 -14.75 14.54 0.36
N ILE A 92 -16.07 14.70 0.28
CA ILE A 92 -16.92 13.82 -0.54
C ILE A 92 -16.55 13.95 -2.03
N LEU A 93 -16.36 15.17 -2.53
CA LEU A 93 -15.97 15.39 -3.92
C LEU A 93 -14.59 14.79 -4.24
N ALA A 94 -13.61 14.90 -3.33
CA ALA A 94 -12.30 14.29 -3.48
C ALA A 94 -12.37 12.76 -3.51
N ALA A 95 -13.15 12.17 -2.61
CA ALA A 95 -13.38 10.72 -2.57
C ALA A 95 -14.12 10.23 -3.81
N LEU A 96 -15.14 10.96 -4.26
CA LEU A 96 -15.88 10.65 -5.49
C LEU A 96 -14.96 10.73 -6.73
N TRP A 97 -14.11 11.76 -6.81
CA TRP A 97 -13.12 11.88 -7.86
C TRP A 97 -12.19 10.66 -7.90
N MET A 98 -11.65 10.27 -6.74
CA MET A 98 -10.79 9.09 -6.61
C MET A 98 -11.53 7.81 -7.02
N ALA A 99 -12.81 7.67 -6.66
CA ALA A 99 -13.64 6.51 -7.00
C ALA A 99 -13.93 6.40 -8.51
N LEU A 100 -14.00 7.53 -9.20
CA LEU A 100 -14.30 7.60 -10.64
C LEU A 100 -13.04 7.66 -11.51
N LEU A 101 -11.83 7.77 -10.90
CA LEU A 101 -10.58 7.86 -11.63
C LEU A 101 -10.33 6.55 -12.41
N PRO A 102 -10.26 6.57 -13.76
CA PRO A 102 -10.21 5.35 -14.57
C PRO A 102 -9.05 4.43 -14.21
N VAL A 103 -7.88 4.98 -13.89
CA VAL A 103 -6.70 4.21 -13.49
C VAL A 103 -6.96 3.49 -12.17
N ASN A 104 -7.51 4.17 -11.15
CA ASN A 104 -7.83 3.54 -9.87
C ASN A 104 -8.86 2.42 -10.03
N VAL A 105 -9.88 2.64 -10.84
CA VAL A 105 -10.90 1.62 -11.14
C VAL A 105 -10.27 0.43 -11.84
N TRP A 106 -9.47 0.66 -12.88
CA TRP A 106 -8.82 -0.39 -13.66
C TRP A 106 -7.88 -1.25 -12.80
N ASP A 107 -6.94 -0.61 -12.08
CA ASP A 107 -5.94 -1.29 -11.27
C ASP A 107 -6.57 -2.03 -10.08
N SER A 108 -7.75 -1.60 -9.63
CA SER A 108 -8.50 -2.30 -8.57
C SER A 108 -9.13 -3.62 -9.03
N HIS A 109 -9.21 -3.89 -10.35
CA HIS A 109 -9.79 -5.12 -10.89
C HIS A 109 -8.74 -6.19 -11.24
N VAL A 110 -7.45 -5.85 -11.21
CA VAL A 110 -6.34 -6.74 -11.54
C VAL A 110 -5.36 -6.81 -10.38
N ALA A 111 -4.63 -7.93 -10.25
CA ALA A 111 -3.64 -8.09 -9.18
C ALA A 111 -2.32 -7.40 -9.58
N VAL A 112 -2.28 -6.08 -9.42
CA VAL A 112 -1.10 -5.25 -9.70
C VAL A 112 -0.63 -4.49 -8.46
N THR A 113 0.65 -4.14 -8.44
CA THR A 113 1.28 -3.49 -7.28
C THR A 113 0.88 -2.02 -7.11
N ASP A 114 0.42 -1.36 -8.18
CA ASP A 114 0.22 0.09 -8.23
C ASP A 114 -0.88 0.57 -7.28
N VAL A 115 -2.04 -0.08 -7.25
CA VAL A 115 -3.13 0.30 -6.35
C VAL A 115 -2.78 0.04 -4.88
N LEU A 116 -2.04 -1.04 -4.59
CA LEU A 116 -1.56 -1.35 -3.23
C LEU A 116 -0.54 -0.30 -2.77
N MET A 117 0.43 0.06 -3.64
CA MET A 117 1.38 1.14 -3.39
C MET A 117 0.65 2.46 -3.12
N ASN A 118 -0.31 2.82 -3.98
CA ASN A 118 -1.07 4.07 -3.85
C ASN A 118 -1.80 4.17 -2.51
N PHE A 119 -2.43 3.09 -2.06
CA PHE A 119 -3.06 3.04 -0.74
C PHE A 119 -2.07 3.36 0.39
N TRP A 120 -0.89 2.73 0.39
CA TRP A 120 0.11 2.97 1.43
C TRP A 120 0.75 4.36 1.34
N ILE A 121 0.91 4.92 0.14
CA ILE A 121 1.31 6.33 -0.04
C ILE A 121 0.30 7.27 0.61
N LEU A 122 -1.00 7.08 0.35
CA LEU A 122 -2.05 7.90 0.94
C LEU A 122 -2.09 7.78 2.46
N MET A 123 -1.90 6.59 3.00
CA MET A 123 -1.79 6.37 4.45
C MET A 123 -0.56 7.06 5.05
N ALA A 124 0.61 6.98 4.39
CA ALA A 124 1.81 7.68 4.83
C ALA A 124 1.62 9.20 4.84
N LEU A 125 0.98 9.75 3.81
CA LEU A 125 0.61 11.17 3.74
C LEU A 125 -0.34 11.54 4.89
N TRP A 126 -1.37 10.74 5.14
CA TRP A 126 -2.30 11.01 6.24
C TRP A 126 -1.60 11.00 7.59
N MET A 127 -0.77 9.98 7.86
CA MET A 127 0.02 9.92 9.10
C MET A 127 1.00 11.09 9.23
N SER A 128 1.57 11.56 8.10
CA SER A 128 2.46 12.71 8.07
C SER A 128 1.74 14.01 8.42
N VAL A 129 0.51 14.20 7.94
CA VAL A 129 -0.33 15.35 8.34
C VAL A 129 -0.63 15.30 9.83
N LEU A 130 -1.02 14.14 10.36
CA LEU A 130 -1.26 13.98 11.80
C LEU A 130 0.01 14.22 12.63
N LEU A 131 1.17 13.80 12.12
CA LEU A 131 2.48 14.04 12.75
C LEU A 131 2.83 15.53 12.78
N GLN A 132 2.49 16.28 11.73
CA GLN A 132 2.69 17.73 11.69
C GLN A 132 1.78 18.47 12.68
N GLU A 133 0.49 18.09 12.76
CA GLU A 133 -0.49 18.70 13.66
C GLU A 133 -0.22 18.37 15.13
N GLU A 134 0.05 17.09 15.40
CA GLU A 134 0.32 16.56 16.73
C GLU A 134 1.58 15.67 16.71
N PRO A 135 2.76 16.23 17.01
CA PRO A 135 4.01 15.46 17.00
C PRO A 135 4.04 14.39 18.09
N ARG A 136 3.55 13.19 17.77
CA ARG A 136 3.50 12.00 18.64
C ARG A 136 4.25 10.84 18.00
N ALA A 137 4.99 10.07 18.80
CA ALA A 137 5.77 8.93 18.34
C ALA A 137 4.95 7.92 17.52
N ARG A 138 3.69 7.67 17.88
CA ARG A 138 2.79 6.77 17.13
C ARG A 138 2.61 7.18 15.67
N TYR A 139 2.48 8.50 15.40
CA TYR A 139 2.31 8.96 14.01
C TYR A 139 3.61 8.87 13.22
N ALA A 140 4.77 9.08 13.87
CA ALA A 140 6.07 8.89 13.25
C ALA A 140 6.27 7.41 12.85
N VAL A 141 6.03 6.49 13.78
CA VAL A 141 6.12 5.04 13.51
C VAL A 141 5.15 4.61 12.42
N LEU A 142 3.88 5.03 12.49
CA LEU A 142 2.89 4.68 11.47
C LEU A 142 3.22 5.25 10.09
N ALA A 143 3.75 6.48 10.02
CA ALA A 143 4.21 7.06 8.76
C ALA A 143 5.38 6.26 8.18
N GLY A 144 6.33 5.83 9.01
CA GLY A 144 7.45 4.97 8.62
C GLY A 144 6.97 3.61 8.12
N VAL A 145 6.10 2.93 8.87
CA VAL A 145 5.52 1.64 8.46
C VAL A 145 4.79 1.76 7.12
N CYS A 146 3.93 2.78 6.96
CA CYS A 146 3.22 2.99 5.69
C CYS A 146 4.18 3.29 4.53
N THR A 147 5.26 4.05 4.78
CA THR A 147 6.32 4.31 3.79
C THR A 147 7.03 3.02 3.39
N GLY A 148 7.40 2.18 4.38
CA GLY A 148 8.03 0.89 4.12
C GLY A 148 7.13 -0.06 3.32
N LEU A 149 5.82 -0.10 3.65
CA LEU A 149 4.83 -0.90 2.92
C LEU A 149 4.60 -0.38 1.49
N ALA A 150 4.61 0.94 1.28
CA ALA A 150 4.56 1.54 -0.05
C ALA A 150 5.78 1.16 -0.89
N ALA A 151 6.99 1.25 -0.31
CA ALA A 151 8.24 0.81 -0.95
C ALA A 151 8.26 -0.71 -1.20
N GLY A 152 7.72 -1.48 -0.27
CA GLY A 152 7.57 -2.93 -0.40
C GLY A 152 6.55 -3.37 -1.46
N ALA A 153 5.59 -2.52 -1.82
CA ALA A 153 4.69 -2.75 -2.94
C ALA A 153 5.36 -2.39 -4.28
N LYS A 154 6.04 -1.25 -4.34
CA LYS A 154 6.80 -0.80 -5.51
C LYS A 154 7.91 0.15 -5.06
N TYR A 155 9.14 0.02 -5.57
CA TYR A 155 10.30 0.83 -5.14
C TYR A 155 10.03 2.35 -5.17
N THR A 156 9.29 2.81 -6.17
CA THR A 156 8.91 4.23 -6.31
C THR A 156 8.04 4.73 -5.16
N GLY A 157 7.29 3.85 -4.48
CA GLY A 157 6.49 4.19 -3.29
C GLY A 157 7.35 4.69 -2.12
N GLY A 158 8.63 4.29 -2.06
CA GLY A 158 9.57 4.77 -1.05
C GLY A 158 9.82 6.28 -1.07
N LEU A 159 9.57 6.97 -2.20
CA LEU A 159 9.70 8.41 -2.29
C LEU A 159 8.75 9.17 -1.34
N VAL A 160 7.69 8.52 -0.87
CA VAL A 160 6.79 9.12 0.14
C VAL A 160 7.47 9.37 1.49
N CYS A 161 8.69 8.83 1.74
CA CYS A 161 9.50 9.15 2.92
C CYS A 161 9.76 10.66 3.09
N LEU A 162 9.71 11.42 2.00
CA LEU A 162 9.80 12.88 2.05
C LEU A 162 8.64 13.52 2.82
N ALA A 163 7.45 12.90 2.83
CA ALA A 163 6.28 13.48 3.49
C ALA A 163 6.43 13.58 5.02
N PRO A 164 6.79 12.54 5.79
CA PRO A 164 7.03 12.68 7.22
C PRO A 164 8.25 13.58 7.53
N PHE A 165 9.26 13.61 6.67
CA PHE A 165 10.37 14.53 6.81
C PHE A 165 9.90 15.99 6.73
N VAL A 166 9.16 16.36 5.69
CA VAL A 166 8.59 17.70 5.51
C VAL A 166 7.63 18.03 6.65
N ALA A 167 6.76 17.10 7.06
CA ALA A 167 5.85 17.26 8.16
C ALA A 167 6.58 17.65 9.47
N LEU A 168 7.68 16.97 9.78
CA LEU A 168 8.52 17.29 10.93
C LEU A 168 9.23 18.65 10.82
N CYS A 169 9.65 19.02 9.61
CA CYS A 169 10.24 20.35 9.37
C CYS A 169 9.21 21.47 9.60
N LEU A 170 7.96 21.26 9.23
CA LEU A 170 6.88 22.22 9.33
C LEU A 170 6.19 22.22 10.71
N ALA A 171 6.37 21.17 11.53
CA ALA A 171 5.76 21.09 12.86
C ALA A 171 6.23 22.24 13.76
N ALA A 172 5.27 23.09 14.19
CA ALA A 172 5.55 24.24 15.03
C ALA A 172 5.96 23.83 16.46
N GLY A 173 6.87 24.59 17.08
CA GLY A 173 7.26 24.39 18.48
C GLY A 173 8.07 23.14 18.79
N LEU A 174 8.45 22.35 17.78
CA LEU A 174 9.22 21.13 17.97
C LEU A 174 10.72 21.41 18.01
N SER A 175 11.40 21.01 19.10
CA SER A 175 12.86 21.15 19.23
C SER A 175 13.60 20.23 18.24
N TRP A 176 14.81 20.62 17.83
CA TRP A 176 15.64 19.82 16.91
C TRP A 176 15.92 18.40 17.42
N LYS A 177 16.11 18.23 18.73
CA LYS A 177 16.31 16.91 19.35
C LYS A 177 15.09 16.01 19.13
N ARG A 178 13.87 16.56 19.34
CA ARG A 178 12.63 15.80 19.11
C ARG A 178 12.39 15.52 17.63
N ARG A 179 12.73 16.45 16.73
CA ARG A 179 12.66 16.20 15.27
C ARG A 179 13.54 15.02 14.88
N ALA A 180 14.80 15.00 15.34
CA ALA A 180 15.73 13.90 15.09
C ALA A 180 15.21 12.57 15.65
N GLN A 181 14.63 12.55 16.87
CA GLN A 181 14.03 11.35 17.45
C GLN A 181 12.86 10.81 16.59
N PHE A 182 11.97 11.69 16.12
CA PHE A 182 10.85 11.27 15.27
C PHE A 182 11.30 10.82 13.89
N LEU A 183 12.34 11.43 13.32
CA LEU A 183 12.95 10.95 12.07
C LEU A 183 13.54 9.55 12.22
N LEU A 184 14.22 9.27 13.33
CA LEU A 184 14.71 7.92 13.61
C LEU A 184 13.56 6.91 13.74
N LEU A 185 12.46 7.28 14.38
CA LEU A 185 11.27 6.43 14.50
C LEU A 185 10.53 6.20 13.17
N THR A 186 10.66 7.11 12.21
CA THR A 186 10.11 6.94 10.85
C THR A 186 11.01 6.06 9.97
N ALA A 187 12.30 5.97 10.30
CA ALA A 187 13.28 5.21 9.52
C ALA A 187 13.50 3.78 10.04
N ALA A 188 13.04 3.50 11.28
CA ALA A 188 13.15 2.18 11.94
C ALA A 188 12.08 1.20 11.46
#